data_4cb757841ca25a0019bc5be8e58879d6
#
_entry.id   4cb757841ca25a0019bc5be8e58879d6
#
_cell.length_a   1.000
_cell.length_b   1.000
_cell.length_c   1.000
_cell.angle_alpha   90.00
_cell.angle_beta   90.00
_cell.angle_gamma   90.00
#
_symmetry.space_group_name_H-M   'P 1'
#
loop_
_entity.id
_entity.type
_entity.pdbx_description
1 polymer ?
#
loop_
_entity_poly.entity_id
_entity_poly.type
_entity_poly.pdbx_seq_one_letter_code
_entity_poly.pdbx_strand_id
1 'polypeptide(L)'
;MKHGNEELNRRSTYLRTMRKIWIVPAAAVACAVLFFLVYFLVTVVFRGAREYEYVTKLYVEYAMNEDTQTAYDYYNGWTWNDLIVSNPDISDTIVAQLPEGTDLSTVSDEANVQILSDIRVMTITVTDSDPDRATAIGDAVSAGLVHFGGTAKEFDEIRVMSTTEPAVVTYSNRTKNAILLGFIIGALTGLFAIMISSTLDDAVYVPEDAGRRFGVPCLGATASKGAGLPAKLDAELRADVSRLMNGAYKCAVTYTGKDKETAESVARRLAEACAKDGDAAGTCFDVVPCDNYDALRMAGKIVMVLPYGRKNGTEADRVLEVMRQQGCSADATVIADADVKFLR
;
A
#
# COMPACT_ATOMS: atom_id res chain seq x y z
N MET A 1 -22.61 -0.10 -32.44
CA MET A 1 -21.15 -0.01 -32.41
C MET A 1 -20.55 0.51 -31.09
N LYS A 2 -21.16 1.43 -30.33
CA LYS A 2 -20.61 1.89 -29.04
C LYS A 2 -20.52 0.81 -27.94
N HIS A 3 -21.52 -0.07 -27.78
CA HIS A 3 -21.54 -1.10 -26.76
C HIS A 3 -20.41 -2.16 -26.92
N GLY A 4 -20.14 -2.59 -28.16
CA GLY A 4 -19.03 -3.56 -28.39
C GLY A 4 -17.64 -3.01 -28.05
N ASN A 5 -17.44 -1.71 -28.17
CA ASN A 5 -16.17 -1.07 -27.83
C ASN A 5 -15.94 -0.97 -26.32
N GLU A 6 -17.00 -0.82 -25.53
CA GLU A 6 -16.90 -0.78 -24.06
C GLU A 6 -16.61 -2.18 -23.46
N GLU A 7 -17.23 -3.23 -23.99
CA GLU A 7 -16.99 -4.60 -23.51
C GLU A 7 -15.58 -5.09 -23.81
N LEU A 8 -15.06 -4.83 -25.01
CA LEU A 8 -13.69 -5.19 -25.39
C LEU A 8 -12.65 -4.43 -24.57
N ASN A 9 -12.90 -3.15 -24.30
CA ASN A 9 -12.02 -2.36 -23.45
C ASN A 9 -12.00 -2.88 -22.00
N ARG A 10 -13.15 -3.33 -21.48
CA ARG A 10 -13.26 -3.96 -20.16
C ARG A 10 -12.48 -5.27 -20.09
N ARG A 11 -12.58 -6.13 -21.12
CA ARG A 11 -11.87 -7.42 -21.16
C ARG A 11 -10.36 -7.22 -21.21
N SER A 12 -9.85 -6.33 -22.02
CA SER A 12 -8.43 -5.98 -22.09
C SER A 12 -7.91 -5.42 -20.77
N THR A 13 -8.66 -4.50 -20.15
CA THR A 13 -8.32 -3.93 -18.84
C THR A 13 -8.32 -4.99 -17.74
N TYR A 14 -9.32 -5.88 -17.73
CA TYR A 14 -9.39 -6.98 -16.78
C TYR A 14 -8.16 -7.91 -16.87
N LEU A 15 -7.77 -8.30 -18.09
CA LEU A 15 -6.61 -9.16 -18.31
C LEU A 15 -5.29 -8.49 -17.86
N ARG A 16 -5.13 -7.20 -18.13
CA ARG A 16 -3.99 -6.40 -17.66
C ARG A 16 -3.90 -6.38 -16.14
N THR A 17 -5.04 -6.18 -15.47
CA THR A 17 -5.14 -6.11 -14.02
C THR A 17 -4.89 -7.47 -13.37
N MET A 18 -5.53 -8.53 -13.87
CA MET A 18 -5.42 -9.89 -13.31
C MET A 18 -3.99 -10.43 -13.35
N ARG A 19 -3.25 -10.13 -14.40
CA ARG A 19 -1.85 -10.55 -14.53
C ARG A 19 -0.95 -9.92 -13.45
N LYS A 20 -1.33 -8.77 -12.92
CA LYS A 20 -0.56 -7.99 -11.95
C LYS A 20 -1.12 -8.03 -10.53
N ILE A 21 -2.22 -8.77 -10.30
CA ILE A 21 -2.94 -8.76 -9.01
C ILE A 21 -2.07 -9.21 -7.83
N TRP A 22 -1.04 -10.02 -8.06
CA TRP A 22 -0.09 -10.47 -7.05
C TRP A 22 0.71 -9.33 -6.41
N ILE A 23 0.78 -8.16 -7.07
CA ILE A 23 1.45 -6.96 -6.55
C ILE A 23 0.76 -6.46 -5.27
N VAL A 24 -0.57 -6.59 -5.17
CA VAL A 24 -1.33 -6.14 -3.99
C VAL A 24 -0.90 -6.88 -2.73
N PRO A 25 -0.98 -8.23 -2.66
CA PRO A 25 -0.55 -8.94 -1.46
C PRO A 25 0.95 -8.76 -1.18
N ALA A 26 1.79 -8.68 -2.21
CA ALA A 26 3.22 -8.44 -2.03
C ALA A 26 3.49 -7.05 -1.40
N ALA A 27 2.84 -6.00 -1.88
CA ALA A 27 2.94 -4.66 -1.31
C ALA A 27 2.37 -4.60 0.12
N ALA A 28 1.23 -5.27 0.37
CA ALA A 28 0.61 -5.34 1.69
C ALA A 28 1.54 -5.97 2.72
N VAL A 29 2.16 -7.10 2.39
CA VAL A 29 3.12 -7.79 3.28
C VAL A 29 4.38 -6.95 3.49
N ALA A 30 4.94 -6.38 2.42
CA ALA A 30 6.15 -5.55 2.52
C ALA A 30 5.92 -4.31 3.42
N CYS A 31 4.80 -3.62 3.26
CA CYS A 31 4.44 -2.49 4.12
C CYS A 31 4.15 -2.93 5.57
N ALA A 32 3.48 -4.05 5.78
CA ALA A 32 3.23 -4.58 7.13
C ALA A 32 4.55 -4.87 7.88
N VAL A 33 5.53 -5.47 7.20
CA VAL A 33 6.87 -5.72 7.75
C VAL A 33 7.60 -4.40 8.03
N LEU A 34 7.52 -3.43 7.12
CA LEU A 34 8.14 -2.12 7.30
C LEU A 34 7.57 -1.40 8.53
N PHE A 35 6.24 -1.35 8.67
CA PHE A 35 5.59 -0.72 9.82
C PHE A 35 5.90 -1.44 11.13
N PHE A 36 5.97 -2.77 11.11
CA PHE A 36 6.44 -3.54 12.26
C PHE A 36 7.87 -3.18 12.65
N LEU A 37 8.80 -3.12 11.69
CA LEU A 37 10.20 -2.77 11.95
C LEU A 37 10.35 -1.34 12.48
N VAL A 38 9.64 -0.37 11.89
CA VAL A 38 9.64 1.02 12.37
C VAL A 38 9.09 1.08 13.79
N TYR A 39 7.97 0.44 14.06
CA TYR A 39 7.38 0.37 15.40
C TYR A 39 8.36 -0.28 16.40
N PHE A 40 8.97 -1.40 16.02
CA PHE A 40 9.95 -2.10 16.85
C PHE A 40 11.19 -1.22 17.15
N LEU A 41 11.73 -0.56 16.14
CA LEU A 41 12.86 0.36 16.34
C LEU A 41 12.50 1.50 17.29
N VAL A 42 11.34 2.12 17.11
CA VAL A 42 10.91 3.25 17.96
C VAL A 42 10.61 2.79 19.38
N THR A 43 9.95 1.65 19.56
CA THR A 43 9.46 1.22 20.88
C THR A 43 10.43 0.36 21.66
N VAL A 44 11.42 -0.26 21.01
CA VAL A 44 12.37 -1.16 21.65
C VAL A 44 13.81 -0.62 21.59
N VAL A 45 14.25 -0.18 20.40
CA VAL A 45 15.66 0.23 20.20
C VAL A 45 15.89 1.67 20.64
N PHE A 46 15.00 2.59 20.21
CA PHE A 46 15.10 4.02 20.54
C PHE A 46 14.29 4.41 21.78
N ARG A 47 13.75 3.44 22.49
CA ARG A 47 13.08 3.72 23.76
C ARG A 47 14.10 4.31 24.73
N GLY A 48 13.74 5.47 25.30
CA GLY A 48 14.52 6.12 26.35
C GLY A 48 14.68 5.25 27.61
N ALA A 49 15.30 5.82 28.65
CA ALA A 49 15.42 5.17 29.95
C ALA A 49 14.04 4.69 30.44
N ARG A 50 14.02 3.65 31.25
CA ARG A 50 12.78 3.20 31.89
C ARG A 50 12.25 4.34 32.76
N GLU A 51 10.97 4.60 32.63
CA GLU A 51 10.25 5.55 33.47
C GLU A 51 9.49 4.79 34.54
N TYR A 52 9.45 5.34 35.73
CA TYR A 52 8.72 4.81 36.87
C TYR A 52 7.62 5.80 37.22
N GLU A 53 6.43 5.27 37.52
CA GLU A 53 5.27 6.03 37.90
C GLU A 53 4.99 5.76 39.39
N TYR A 54 4.97 6.84 40.19
CA TYR A 54 4.56 6.85 41.58
C TYR A 54 3.22 7.55 41.70
N VAL A 55 2.25 6.92 42.34
CA VAL A 55 0.90 7.46 42.44
C VAL A 55 0.49 7.59 43.88
N THR A 56 0.14 8.82 44.28
CA THR A 56 -0.47 9.10 45.58
C THR A 56 -1.89 9.63 45.39
N LYS A 57 -2.81 9.17 46.23
CA LYS A 57 -4.18 9.65 46.27
C LYS A 57 -4.42 10.41 47.55
N LEU A 58 -4.92 11.64 47.42
CA LEU A 58 -5.33 12.48 48.55
C LEU A 58 -6.83 12.60 48.55
N TYR A 59 -7.42 12.64 49.76
CA TYR A 59 -8.80 13.03 49.96
C TYR A 59 -8.87 14.50 50.32
N VAL A 60 -9.73 15.24 49.63
CA VAL A 60 -9.95 16.67 49.84
C VAL A 60 -11.30 16.88 50.44
N GLU A 61 -11.34 17.43 51.64
CA GLU A 61 -12.55 17.83 52.34
C GLU A 61 -12.67 19.38 52.28
N TYR A 62 -13.65 19.83 51.54
CA TYR A 62 -13.88 21.26 51.35
C TYR A 62 -14.68 21.83 52.50
N ALA A 63 -14.23 22.96 53.01
CA ALA A 63 -14.98 23.70 54.03
C ALA A 63 -16.27 24.28 53.47
N MET A 64 -17.22 24.56 54.37
CA MET A 64 -18.47 25.22 54.00
C MET A 64 -18.25 26.75 54.01
N ASN A 65 -18.60 27.42 52.93
CA ASN A 65 -18.62 28.86 52.87
C ASN A 65 -19.76 29.39 53.74
N GLU A 66 -19.44 30.25 54.70
CA GLU A 66 -20.40 30.79 55.69
C GLU A 66 -21.48 31.66 55.01
N ASP A 67 -21.17 32.35 53.93
CA ASP A 67 -22.08 33.24 53.23
C ASP A 67 -23.06 32.53 52.32
N THR A 68 -22.59 31.51 51.62
CA THR A 68 -23.40 30.77 50.63
C THR A 68 -23.97 29.43 51.14
N GLN A 69 -23.49 28.95 52.26
CA GLN A 69 -23.85 27.65 52.84
C GLN A 69 -23.58 26.46 51.84
N THR A 70 -22.60 26.65 50.94
CA THR A 70 -22.18 25.61 49.96
C THR A 70 -20.68 25.32 50.18
N ALA A 71 -20.25 24.11 49.84
CA ALA A 71 -18.83 23.75 49.89
C ALA A 71 -18.03 24.55 48.84
N TYR A 72 -16.81 24.87 49.18
CA TYR A 72 -15.85 25.37 48.21
C TYR A 72 -15.44 24.24 47.26
N ASP A 73 -15.55 24.45 45.93
CA ASP A 73 -15.18 23.46 44.91
C ASP A 73 -14.57 24.10 43.69
N TYR A 74 -13.81 25.20 43.89
CA TYR A 74 -13.28 26.01 42.80
C TYR A 74 -12.05 25.41 42.10
N TYR A 75 -11.40 24.43 42.72
CA TYR A 75 -10.12 23.91 42.29
C TYR A 75 -10.32 22.71 41.34
N ASN A 76 -9.84 22.84 40.12
CA ASN A 76 -9.77 21.77 39.15
C ASN A 76 -8.32 21.32 38.90
N GLY A 77 -8.10 20.30 38.09
CA GLY A 77 -6.77 19.74 37.85
C GLY A 77 -5.75 20.78 37.34
N TRP A 78 -6.17 21.76 36.53
CA TRP A 78 -5.30 22.84 36.06
C TRP A 78 -4.91 23.78 37.23
N THR A 79 -5.85 24.12 38.05
CA THR A 79 -5.61 24.98 39.21
C THR A 79 -4.60 24.30 40.14
N TRP A 80 -4.73 23.03 40.41
CA TRP A 80 -3.81 22.31 41.29
C TRP A 80 -2.39 22.23 40.74
N ASN A 81 -2.21 21.96 39.45
CA ASN A 81 -0.89 21.91 38.83
C ASN A 81 -0.20 23.30 38.86
N ASP A 82 -0.96 24.39 38.72
CA ASP A 82 -0.43 25.72 38.86
C ASP A 82 -0.09 26.08 40.32
N LEU A 83 -0.95 25.72 41.25
CA LEU A 83 -0.79 26.01 42.69
C LEU A 83 0.46 25.35 43.31
N ILE A 84 0.82 24.13 42.93
CA ILE A 84 2.01 23.46 43.48
C ILE A 84 3.31 24.22 43.17
N VAL A 85 3.32 25.04 42.13
CA VAL A 85 4.48 25.81 41.70
C VAL A 85 4.37 27.28 42.10
N SER A 86 3.15 27.87 42.01
CA SER A 86 2.95 29.32 42.17
C SER A 86 2.57 29.75 43.58
N ASN A 87 1.99 28.86 44.41
CA ASN A 87 1.60 29.20 45.77
C ASN A 87 2.75 28.99 46.76
N PRO A 88 3.26 30.04 47.46
CA PRO A 88 4.38 29.91 48.39
C PRO A 88 4.13 28.93 49.54
N ASP A 89 2.92 28.86 50.07
CA ASP A 89 2.60 27.92 51.17
C ASP A 89 2.76 26.46 50.78
N ILE A 90 2.57 26.14 49.48
CA ILE A 90 2.76 24.79 48.92
C ILE A 90 4.20 24.62 48.48
N SER A 91 4.70 25.54 47.65
CA SER A 91 6.00 25.42 47.00
C SER A 91 7.17 25.42 48.00
N ASP A 92 7.11 26.25 49.02
CA ASP A 92 8.16 26.28 50.07
C ASP A 92 8.20 24.97 50.85
N THR A 93 7.03 24.38 51.14
CA THR A 93 6.94 23.08 51.82
C THR A 93 7.47 21.97 50.93
N ILE A 94 7.20 22.02 49.63
CA ILE A 94 7.72 21.05 48.64
C ILE A 94 9.23 21.17 48.59
N VAL A 95 9.80 22.36 48.37
CA VAL A 95 11.22 22.61 48.25
C VAL A 95 12.00 22.14 49.49
N ALA A 96 11.40 22.33 50.67
CA ALA A 96 12.04 21.87 51.92
C ALA A 96 12.19 20.33 52.05
N GLN A 97 11.43 19.57 51.23
CA GLN A 97 11.41 18.08 51.27
C GLN A 97 11.97 17.46 49.99
N LEU A 98 12.29 18.27 48.95
CA LEU A 98 12.89 17.74 47.73
C LEU A 98 14.28 17.18 47.95
N PRO A 99 14.67 16.12 47.24
CA PRO A 99 16.04 15.60 47.25
C PRO A 99 17.01 16.62 46.64
N GLU A 100 18.30 16.53 47.06
CA GLU A 100 19.35 17.41 46.51
C GLU A 100 19.43 17.30 44.98
N GLY A 101 19.45 18.48 44.31
CA GLY A 101 19.53 18.61 42.87
C GLY A 101 18.18 18.56 42.13
N THR A 102 17.08 18.51 42.87
CA THR A 102 15.71 18.64 42.32
C THR A 102 15.15 20.02 42.67
N ASP A 103 14.53 20.68 41.70
CA ASP A 103 13.90 22.01 41.85
C ASP A 103 12.41 21.98 41.50
N LEU A 104 11.74 23.12 41.70
CA LEU A 104 10.32 23.25 41.35
C LEU A 104 10.03 23.10 39.86
N SER A 105 11.00 23.34 38.97
CA SER A 105 10.82 23.14 37.53
C SER A 105 10.71 21.66 37.23
N THR A 106 11.52 20.82 37.88
CA THR A 106 11.43 19.37 37.81
C THR A 106 10.09 18.87 38.32
N VAL A 107 9.61 19.41 39.45
CA VAL A 107 8.28 19.05 39.98
C VAL A 107 7.17 19.40 38.97
N SER A 108 7.25 20.56 38.33
CA SER A 108 6.28 20.97 37.31
C SER A 108 6.24 20.06 36.10
N ASP A 109 7.41 19.54 35.70
CA ASP A 109 7.54 18.70 34.50
C ASP A 109 7.15 17.23 34.77
N GLU A 110 7.44 16.73 35.97
CA GLU A 110 7.33 15.30 36.33
C GLU A 110 6.07 14.98 37.14
N ALA A 111 5.52 15.94 37.91
CA ALA A 111 4.33 15.74 38.72
C ALA A 111 3.06 16.25 38.03
N ASN A 112 2.02 15.41 38.01
CA ASN A 112 0.71 15.77 37.47
C ASN A 112 -0.36 15.52 38.55
N VAL A 113 -1.09 16.57 38.90
CA VAL A 113 -2.17 16.53 39.88
C VAL A 113 -3.51 16.57 39.15
N GLN A 114 -4.33 15.53 39.39
CA GLN A 114 -5.66 15.44 38.81
C GLN A 114 -6.71 15.22 39.88
N ILE A 115 -7.84 15.90 39.74
CA ILE A 115 -9.03 15.65 40.55
C ILE A 115 -10.18 15.32 39.60
N LEU A 116 -10.88 14.24 39.85
CA LEU A 116 -12.08 13.88 39.10
C LEU A 116 -13.25 14.72 39.61
N SER A 117 -14.03 15.28 38.68
CA SER A 117 -14.99 16.37 38.93
C SER A 117 -16.11 16.07 39.94
N ASP A 118 -16.41 14.81 40.19
CA ASP A 118 -17.53 14.35 41.07
C ASP A 118 -17.04 13.69 42.36
N ILE A 119 -15.74 13.56 42.50
CA ILE A 119 -15.16 12.90 43.67
C ILE A 119 -14.09 13.80 44.32
N ARG A 120 -14.05 13.72 45.63
CA ARG A 120 -13.06 14.47 46.44
C ARG A 120 -11.71 13.75 46.53
N VAL A 121 -11.35 13.00 45.48
CA VAL A 121 -10.11 12.27 45.42
C VAL A 121 -9.18 12.94 44.40
N MET A 122 -8.09 13.47 44.88
CA MET A 122 -7.02 14.02 44.08
C MET A 122 -5.98 12.94 43.86
N THR A 123 -5.52 12.78 42.63
CA THR A 123 -4.47 11.84 42.27
C THR A 123 -3.23 12.62 41.84
N ILE A 124 -2.14 12.39 42.53
CA ILE A 124 -0.82 12.89 42.18
C ILE A 124 -0.10 11.76 41.46
N THR A 125 0.36 11.99 40.27
CA THR A 125 1.16 11.04 39.49
C THR A 125 2.52 11.68 39.19
N VAL A 126 3.60 11.04 39.62
CA VAL A 126 4.95 11.48 39.34
C VAL A 126 5.61 10.46 38.44
N THR A 127 6.22 10.92 37.35
CA THR A 127 6.90 10.04 36.38
C THR A 127 8.37 10.45 36.28
N ASP A 128 9.29 9.55 36.65
CA ASP A 128 10.73 9.79 36.63
C ASP A 128 11.49 8.54 36.15
N SER A 129 12.72 8.73 35.71
CA SER A 129 13.64 7.65 35.37
C SER A 129 14.23 6.93 36.61
N ASP A 130 14.19 7.57 37.80
CA ASP A 130 14.65 7.04 39.07
C ASP A 130 13.44 6.82 40.02
N PRO A 131 13.18 5.56 40.43
CA PRO A 131 12.04 5.24 41.28
C PRO A 131 12.11 5.92 42.69
N ASP A 132 13.32 6.09 43.22
CA ASP A 132 13.53 6.72 44.54
C ASP A 132 13.24 8.23 44.44
N ARG A 133 13.65 8.89 43.32
CA ARG A 133 13.35 10.29 43.06
C ARG A 133 11.86 10.53 42.79
N ALA A 134 11.20 9.64 42.01
CA ALA A 134 9.76 9.71 41.81
C ALA A 134 8.99 9.65 43.13
N THR A 135 9.39 8.77 44.04
CA THR A 135 8.78 8.66 45.36
C THR A 135 9.02 9.92 46.18
N ALA A 136 10.24 10.44 46.23
CA ALA A 136 10.60 11.63 47.00
C ALA A 136 9.83 12.88 46.52
N ILE A 137 9.72 13.06 45.19
CA ILE A 137 8.96 14.16 44.64
C ILE A 137 7.46 14.02 44.97
N GLY A 138 6.89 12.82 44.81
CA GLY A 138 5.49 12.58 45.14
C GLY A 138 5.13 12.78 46.59
N ASP A 139 6.03 12.36 47.50
CA ASP A 139 5.89 12.58 48.95
C ASP A 139 6.00 14.08 49.27
N ALA A 140 6.96 14.80 48.69
CA ALA A 140 7.11 16.22 48.89
C ALA A 140 5.86 17.01 48.40
N VAL A 141 5.36 16.68 47.21
CA VAL A 141 4.10 17.30 46.68
C VAL A 141 2.91 16.97 47.59
N SER A 142 2.79 15.73 48.03
CA SER A 142 1.76 15.31 48.97
C SER A 142 1.80 16.07 50.26
N ALA A 143 2.99 16.24 50.85
CA ALA A 143 3.19 16.99 52.09
C ALA A 143 2.85 18.50 51.91
N GLY A 144 3.24 19.10 50.78
CA GLY A 144 2.89 20.51 50.48
C GLY A 144 1.38 20.69 50.39
N LEU A 145 0.67 19.78 49.73
CA LEU A 145 -0.79 19.85 49.59
C LEU A 145 -1.53 19.57 50.92
N VAL A 146 -1.03 18.65 51.72
CA VAL A 146 -1.58 18.38 53.07
C VAL A 146 -1.38 19.62 53.99
N HIS A 147 -0.19 20.23 53.95
CA HIS A 147 0.07 21.48 54.68
C HIS A 147 -0.88 22.59 54.25
N PHE A 148 -1.05 22.79 52.96
CA PHE A 148 -1.98 23.78 52.41
C PHE A 148 -3.44 23.53 52.82
N GLY A 149 -3.88 22.27 52.83
CA GLY A 149 -5.20 21.89 53.32
C GLY A 149 -5.47 22.26 54.80
N GLY A 150 -4.38 22.34 55.58
CA GLY A 150 -4.49 22.78 56.98
C GLY A 150 -4.39 24.28 57.23
N THR A 151 -3.94 25.06 56.24
CA THR A 151 -3.73 26.52 56.33
C THR A 151 -4.78 27.32 55.57
N ALA A 152 -5.29 26.81 54.45
CA ALA A 152 -6.26 27.49 53.61
C ALA A 152 -7.67 27.27 54.12
N LYS A 153 -8.43 28.37 54.26
CA LYS A 153 -9.81 28.38 54.81
C LYS A 153 -10.84 27.65 53.95
N GLU A 154 -10.51 27.36 52.72
CA GLU A 154 -11.36 26.67 51.73
C GLU A 154 -11.43 25.14 51.97
N PHE A 155 -10.58 24.63 52.85
CA PHE A 155 -10.49 23.17 53.14
C PHE A 155 -10.68 22.96 54.64
N ASP A 156 -11.43 21.89 54.98
CA ASP A 156 -11.45 21.35 56.33
C ASP A 156 -10.24 20.43 56.54
N GLU A 157 -9.90 19.61 55.51
CA GLU A 157 -8.75 18.71 55.55
C GLU A 157 -8.33 18.28 54.14
N ILE A 158 -7.02 18.16 53.90
CA ILE A 158 -6.47 17.34 52.83
C ILE A 158 -5.61 16.26 53.48
N ARG A 159 -5.91 15.00 53.18
CA ARG A 159 -5.19 13.87 53.80
C ARG A 159 -4.84 12.81 52.78
N VAL A 160 -3.70 12.12 53.00
CA VAL A 160 -3.29 10.97 52.20
C VAL A 160 -4.22 9.80 52.39
N MET A 161 -4.81 9.29 51.32
CA MET A 161 -5.60 8.05 51.31
C MET A 161 -4.79 6.82 51.05
N SER A 162 -3.96 6.86 50.02
CA SER A 162 -3.12 5.72 49.62
C SER A 162 -1.93 6.18 48.80
N THR A 163 -0.85 5.48 48.93
CA THR A 163 0.35 5.58 48.08
C THR A 163 0.59 4.25 47.39
N THR A 164 1.18 4.23 46.23
CA THR A 164 1.61 3.03 45.52
C THR A 164 3.13 2.96 45.52
N GLU A 165 3.70 1.76 45.47
CA GLU A 165 5.12 1.63 45.15
C GLU A 165 5.39 2.07 43.73
N PRO A 166 6.56 2.68 43.44
CA PRO A 166 6.90 3.10 42.10
C PRO A 166 6.92 1.89 41.14
N ALA A 167 6.13 1.97 40.10
CA ALA A 167 5.96 0.92 39.11
C ALA A 167 6.50 1.35 37.75
N VAL A 168 7.13 0.42 37.03
CA VAL A 168 7.58 0.71 35.66
C VAL A 168 6.38 1.08 34.77
N VAL A 169 6.46 2.23 34.11
CA VAL A 169 5.44 2.66 33.15
C VAL A 169 5.34 1.66 32.00
N THR A 170 4.19 0.99 31.91
CA THR A 170 3.92 0.00 30.87
C THR A 170 3.06 0.60 29.77
N TYR A 171 3.65 0.80 28.59
CA TYR A 171 2.87 1.21 27.41
C TYR A 171 2.14 0.02 26.82
N SER A 172 0.89 0.22 26.41
CA SER A 172 0.11 -0.83 25.75
C SER A 172 0.81 -1.26 24.45
N ASN A 173 1.00 -2.56 24.28
CA ASN A 173 1.61 -3.11 23.08
C ASN A 173 0.66 -2.93 21.87
N ARG A 174 1.00 -1.99 20.99
CA ARG A 174 0.23 -1.67 19.76
C ARG A 174 0.82 -2.32 18.50
N THR A 175 1.68 -3.33 18.63
CA THR A 175 2.30 -4.02 17.50
C THR A 175 1.27 -4.52 16.48
N LYS A 176 0.17 -5.11 16.95
CA LYS A 176 -0.92 -5.59 16.08
C LYS A 176 -1.51 -4.45 15.23
N ASN A 177 -1.69 -3.29 15.83
CA ASN A 177 -2.25 -2.12 15.13
C ASN A 177 -1.26 -1.58 14.09
N ALA A 178 0.04 -1.56 14.40
CA ALA A 178 1.07 -1.15 13.45
C ALA A 178 1.12 -2.08 12.24
N ILE A 179 1.10 -3.40 12.45
CA ILE A 179 1.07 -4.40 11.36
C ILE A 179 -0.20 -4.24 10.52
N LEU A 180 -1.37 -4.12 11.15
CA LEU A 180 -2.64 -3.97 10.44
C LEU A 180 -2.68 -2.68 9.61
N LEU A 181 -2.22 -1.57 10.18
CA LEU A 181 -2.13 -0.29 9.46
C LEU A 181 -1.19 -0.41 8.25
N GLY A 182 -0.01 -1.00 8.42
CA GLY A 182 0.94 -1.25 7.34
C GLY A 182 0.35 -2.12 6.24
N PHE A 183 -0.41 -3.18 6.61
CA PHE A 183 -1.08 -4.04 5.66
C PHE A 183 -2.13 -3.30 4.82
N ILE A 184 -2.97 -2.47 5.45
CA ILE A 184 -4.00 -1.67 4.76
C ILE A 184 -3.35 -0.66 3.80
N ILE A 185 -2.35 0.10 4.28
CA ILE A 185 -1.63 1.07 3.46
C ILE A 185 -0.93 0.39 2.28
N GLY A 186 -0.29 -0.76 2.53
CA GLY A 186 0.38 -1.54 1.49
C GLY A 186 -0.58 -2.07 0.43
N ALA A 187 -1.76 -2.55 0.84
CA ALA A 187 -2.79 -3.00 -0.09
C ALA A 187 -3.29 -1.86 -0.98
N LEU A 188 -3.57 -0.69 -0.41
CA LEU A 188 -3.96 0.51 -1.16
C LEU A 188 -2.86 0.96 -2.13
N THR A 189 -1.61 0.98 -1.69
CA THR A 189 -0.45 1.31 -2.53
C THR A 189 -0.30 0.32 -3.68
N GLY A 190 -0.48 -0.99 -3.41
CA GLY A 190 -0.47 -2.04 -4.42
C GLY A 190 -1.57 -1.87 -5.48
N LEU A 191 -2.79 -1.55 -5.07
CA LEU A 191 -3.90 -1.23 -5.98
C LEU A 191 -3.59 -0.01 -6.85
N PHE A 192 -3.04 1.04 -6.26
CA PHE A 192 -2.64 2.24 -6.98
C PHE A 192 -1.51 1.96 -7.99
N ALA A 193 -0.53 1.16 -7.60
CA ALA A 193 0.55 0.72 -8.50
C ALA A 193 0.03 -0.10 -9.68
N ILE A 194 -0.96 -0.99 -9.48
CA ILE A 194 -1.60 -1.72 -10.56
C ILE A 194 -2.33 -0.76 -11.49
N MET A 195 -3.07 0.21 -10.95
CA MET A 195 -3.81 1.19 -11.75
C MET A 195 -2.87 1.98 -12.67
N ILE A 196 -1.79 2.53 -12.14
CA ILE A 196 -0.77 3.24 -12.92
C ILE A 196 -0.13 2.31 -13.96
N SER A 197 0.30 1.12 -13.52
CA SER A 197 0.95 0.15 -14.40
C SER A 197 0.02 -0.36 -15.51
N SER A 198 -1.29 -0.43 -15.26
CA SER A 198 -2.30 -0.81 -16.26
C SER A 198 -2.55 0.31 -17.27
N THR A 199 -2.49 1.57 -16.84
CA THR A 199 -2.65 2.74 -17.71
C THR A 199 -1.44 2.90 -18.66
N LEU A 200 -0.23 2.58 -18.17
CA LEU A 200 1.00 2.65 -18.95
C LEU A 200 1.30 1.37 -19.76
N ASP A 201 0.38 0.40 -19.73
CA ASP A 201 0.54 -0.87 -20.42
C ASP A 201 0.00 -0.78 -21.85
N ASP A 202 0.90 -0.80 -22.81
CA ASP A 202 0.62 -0.75 -24.24
C ASP A 202 0.57 -2.15 -24.90
N ALA A 203 0.64 -3.21 -24.12
CA ALA A 203 0.64 -4.58 -24.59
C ALA A 203 -0.71 -5.00 -25.20
N VAL A 204 -0.65 -5.91 -26.16
CA VAL A 204 -1.82 -6.49 -26.82
C VAL A 204 -2.20 -7.79 -26.12
N TYR A 205 -3.50 -7.93 -25.78
CA TYR A 205 -4.03 -9.10 -25.07
C TYR A 205 -5.14 -9.83 -25.82
N VAL A 206 -5.84 -9.14 -26.69
CA VAL A 206 -7.03 -9.66 -27.38
C VAL A 206 -6.91 -9.39 -28.87
N PRO A 207 -7.27 -10.37 -29.75
CA PRO A 207 -7.20 -10.19 -31.19
C PRO A 207 -7.97 -8.99 -31.73
N GLU A 208 -9.13 -8.71 -31.13
CA GLU A 208 -9.98 -7.59 -31.53
C GLU A 208 -9.35 -6.22 -31.20
N ASP A 209 -8.56 -6.15 -30.10
CA ASP A 209 -7.80 -4.94 -29.74
C ASP A 209 -6.67 -4.71 -30.75
N ALA A 210 -5.97 -5.78 -31.18
CA ALA A 210 -4.94 -5.70 -32.20
C ALA A 210 -5.51 -5.15 -33.52
N GLY A 211 -6.60 -5.70 -33.98
CA GLY A 211 -7.25 -5.27 -35.22
C GLY A 211 -7.66 -3.79 -35.22
N ARG A 212 -8.21 -3.32 -34.09
CA ARG A 212 -8.62 -1.92 -33.97
C ARG A 212 -7.44 -0.95 -33.83
N ARG A 213 -6.44 -1.33 -33.06
CA ARG A 213 -5.29 -0.48 -32.78
C ARG A 213 -4.44 -0.27 -34.00
N PHE A 214 -4.12 -1.35 -34.70
CA PHE A 214 -3.19 -1.30 -35.84
C PHE A 214 -3.88 -1.07 -37.19
N GLY A 215 -5.22 -1.09 -37.23
CA GLY A 215 -5.99 -0.93 -38.45
C GLY A 215 -5.80 -2.10 -39.46
N VAL A 216 -5.29 -3.22 -38.97
CA VAL A 216 -5.01 -4.44 -39.75
C VAL A 216 -5.74 -5.61 -39.11
N PRO A 217 -6.45 -6.47 -39.87
CA PRO A 217 -7.18 -7.60 -39.32
C PRO A 217 -6.24 -8.53 -38.51
N CYS A 218 -6.73 -9.03 -37.40
CA CYS A 218 -6.01 -10.02 -36.59
C CYS A 218 -6.57 -11.42 -36.92
N LEU A 219 -5.69 -12.34 -37.32
CA LEU A 219 -6.05 -13.73 -37.63
C LEU A 219 -6.42 -14.55 -36.37
N GLY A 220 -6.13 -14.02 -35.19
CA GLY A 220 -6.31 -14.71 -33.93
C GLY A 220 -5.05 -14.79 -33.09
N ALA A 221 -4.98 -15.82 -32.25
CA ALA A 221 -3.84 -16.02 -31.35
C ALA A 221 -3.28 -17.42 -31.48
N THR A 222 -1.96 -17.56 -31.28
CA THR A 222 -1.31 -18.86 -31.11
C THR A 222 -1.02 -19.11 -29.64
N ALA A 223 -1.13 -20.36 -29.18
CA ALA A 223 -0.84 -20.70 -27.79
C ALA A 223 0.67 -20.71 -27.50
N SER A 224 1.04 -20.44 -26.26
CA SER A 224 2.41 -20.59 -25.80
C SER A 224 2.91 -22.04 -25.94
N LYS A 225 4.24 -22.22 -26.01
CA LYS A 225 4.88 -23.55 -26.23
C LYS A 225 4.30 -24.61 -25.27
N GLY A 226 3.77 -25.70 -25.84
CA GLY A 226 3.22 -26.84 -25.10
C GLY A 226 1.74 -26.77 -24.74
N ALA A 227 1.06 -25.66 -24.99
CA ALA A 227 -0.38 -25.53 -24.79
C ALA A 227 -1.13 -25.62 -26.13
N GLY A 228 -2.23 -26.41 -26.17
CA GLY A 228 -3.14 -26.46 -27.32
C GLY A 228 -4.13 -25.31 -27.27
N LEU A 229 -4.47 -24.73 -28.43
CA LEU A 229 -5.60 -23.81 -28.55
C LEU A 229 -6.93 -24.54 -28.31
N PRO A 230 -7.93 -23.88 -27.69
CA PRO A 230 -9.30 -24.38 -27.70
C PRO A 230 -9.78 -24.64 -29.13
N ALA A 231 -10.53 -25.73 -29.34
CA ALA A 231 -10.95 -26.15 -30.68
C ALA A 231 -11.65 -25.06 -31.50
N LYS A 232 -12.42 -24.20 -30.82
CA LYS A 232 -13.10 -23.05 -31.46
C LYS A 232 -12.11 -22.04 -31.99
N LEU A 233 -11.14 -21.62 -31.18
CA LEU A 233 -10.11 -20.64 -31.57
C LEU A 233 -9.17 -21.19 -32.64
N ASP A 234 -8.87 -22.51 -32.60
CA ASP A 234 -8.08 -23.18 -33.62
C ASP A 234 -8.84 -23.24 -34.97
N ALA A 235 -10.16 -23.43 -34.96
CA ALA A 235 -10.98 -23.41 -36.15
C ALA A 235 -11.10 -21.99 -36.74
N GLU A 236 -11.27 -20.96 -35.89
CA GLU A 236 -11.29 -19.56 -36.30
C GLU A 236 -9.96 -19.16 -36.94
N LEU A 237 -8.83 -19.47 -36.31
CA LEU A 237 -7.49 -19.20 -36.85
C LEU A 237 -7.32 -19.84 -38.24
N ARG A 238 -7.72 -21.12 -38.41
CA ARG A 238 -7.62 -21.82 -39.72
C ARG A 238 -8.46 -21.11 -40.78
N ALA A 239 -9.71 -20.81 -40.50
CA ALA A 239 -10.59 -20.14 -41.43
C ALA A 239 -10.04 -18.76 -41.87
N ASP A 240 -9.48 -18.00 -40.93
CA ASP A 240 -8.90 -16.68 -41.25
C ASP A 240 -7.58 -16.80 -42.01
N VAL A 241 -6.75 -17.79 -41.72
CA VAL A 241 -5.53 -18.07 -42.49
C VAL A 241 -5.86 -18.54 -43.91
N SER A 242 -6.82 -19.45 -44.05
CA SER A 242 -7.30 -19.94 -45.39
C SER A 242 -7.84 -18.76 -46.22
N ARG A 243 -8.63 -17.88 -45.60
CA ARG A 243 -9.14 -16.66 -46.27
C ARG A 243 -8.01 -15.71 -46.69
N LEU A 244 -7.00 -15.49 -45.83
CA LEU A 244 -5.85 -14.63 -46.13
C LEU A 244 -5.05 -15.18 -47.28
N MET A 245 -4.84 -16.49 -47.34
CA MET A 245 -3.98 -17.15 -48.33
C MET A 245 -4.68 -17.45 -49.65
N ASN A 246 -5.98 -17.15 -49.76
CA ASN A 246 -6.73 -17.39 -51.01
C ASN A 246 -6.07 -16.63 -52.18
N GLY A 247 -5.51 -17.43 -53.10
CA GLY A 247 -4.76 -16.95 -54.27
C GLY A 247 -3.32 -16.48 -54.04
N ALA A 248 -2.78 -16.69 -52.82
CA ALA A 248 -1.37 -16.39 -52.48
C ALA A 248 -0.59 -17.66 -52.19
N TYR A 249 0.60 -17.80 -52.79
CA TYR A 249 1.49 -18.95 -52.59
C TYR A 249 2.64 -18.64 -51.60
N LYS A 250 2.87 -17.38 -51.25
CA LYS A 250 3.96 -16.98 -50.38
C LYS A 250 3.48 -15.96 -49.34
N CYS A 251 3.80 -16.22 -48.07
CA CYS A 251 3.48 -15.34 -46.94
C CYS A 251 4.75 -15.04 -46.15
N ALA A 252 5.05 -13.76 -45.94
CA ALA A 252 6.08 -13.32 -45.02
C ALA A 252 5.50 -13.18 -43.61
N VAL A 253 6.10 -13.88 -42.67
CA VAL A 253 5.81 -13.72 -41.23
C VAL A 253 6.88 -12.79 -40.63
N THR A 254 6.49 -11.58 -40.30
CA THR A 254 7.41 -10.55 -39.82
C THR A 254 7.27 -10.31 -38.33
N TYR A 255 8.34 -9.81 -37.69
CA TYR A 255 8.45 -9.65 -36.26
C TYR A 255 9.25 -8.40 -35.91
N THR A 256 9.07 -7.89 -34.68
CA THR A 256 9.83 -6.77 -34.13
C THR A 256 10.98 -7.23 -33.25
N GLY A 257 12.10 -6.54 -33.30
CA GLY A 257 13.23 -6.74 -32.39
C GLY A 257 13.81 -8.15 -32.36
N LYS A 258 13.81 -8.82 -31.21
CA LYS A 258 14.45 -10.14 -30.99
C LYS A 258 13.49 -11.33 -31.08
N ASP A 259 12.28 -11.17 -31.54
CA ASP A 259 11.21 -12.18 -31.46
C ASP A 259 11.25 -13.20 -32.64
N LYS A 260 12.43 -13.48 -33.19
CA LYS A 260 12.61 -14.41 -34.32
C LYS A 260 12.09 -15.82 -34.01
N GLU A 261 12.45 -16.38 -32.84
CA GLU A 261 11.98 -17.72 -32.46
C GLU A 261 10.46 -17.80 -32.33
N THR A 262 9.85 -16.74 -31.80
CA THR A 262 8.39 -16.62 -31.71
C THR A 262 7.77 -16.58 -33.10
N ALA A 263 8.36 -15.80 -34.04
CA ALA A 263 7.90 -15.75 -35.43
C ALA A 263 8.04 -17.08 -36.14
N GLU A 264 9.12 -17.83 -35.92
CA GLU A 264 9.31 -19.19 -36.47
C GLU A 264 8.26 -20.17 -35.96
N SER A 265 7.93 -20.08 -34.67
CA SER A 265 6.87 -20.88 -34.07
C SER A 265 5.49 -20.56 -34.65
N VAL A 266 5.20 -19.27 -34.86
CA VAL A 266 3.97 -18.80 -35.52
C VAL A 266 3.92 -19.26 -36.96
N ALA A 267 4.98 -19.07 -37.75
CA ALA A 267 5.03 -19.47 -39.16
C ALA A 267 4.73 -20.96 -39.31
N ARG A 268 5.31 -21.82 -38.46
CA ARG A 268 5.02 -23.26 -38.44
C ARG A 268 3.56 -23.54 -38.14
N ARG A 269 2.98 -22.81 -37.18
CA ARG A 269 1.56 -22.99 -36.80
C ARG A 269 0.60 -22.55 -37.90
N LEU A 270 0.92 -21.48 -38.61
CA LEU A 270 0.15 -21.00 -39.76
C LEU A 270 0.23 -22.00 -40.93
N ALA A 271 1.42 -22.58 -41.18
CA ALA A 271 1.60 -23.61 -42.18
C ALA A 271 0.79 -24.87 -41.84
N GLU A 272 0.78 -25.33 -40.57
CA GLU A 272 -0.05 -26.42 -40.12
C GLU A 272 -1.56 -26.15 -40.27
N ALA A 273 -1.97 -24.91 -40.05
CA ALA A 273 -3.36 -24.50 -40.23
C ALA A 273 -3.79 -24.58 -41.72
N CYS A 274 -2.95 -24.12 -42.63
CA CYS A 274 -3.18 -24.25 -44.08
C CYS A 274 -3.19 -25.70 -44.57
N ALA A 275 -2.25 -26.51 -44.14
CA ALA A 275 -2.10 -27.92 -44.62
C ALA A 275 -3.31 -28.79 -44.31
N LYS A 276 -4.06 -28.54 -43.27
CA LYS A 276 -5.23 -29.29 -42.87
C LYS A 276 -6.48 -29.02 -43.70
N ASP A 277 -6.57 -27.85 -44.35
CA ASP A 277 -7.73 -27.48 -45.17
C ASP A 277 -7.61 -27.97 -46.66
N GLY A 278 -6.54 -28.62 -47.02
CA GLY A 278 -6.42 -29.34 -48.32
C GLY A 278 -6.11 -28.44 -49.53
N ASP A 279 -6.24 -27.14 -49.45
CA ASP A 279 -6.08 -26.18 -50.58
C ASP A 279 -4.67 -25.60 -50.70
N ALA A 280 -3.74 -25.94 -49.80
CA ALA A 280 -2.48 -25.22 -49.67
C ALA A 280 -1.21 -26.07 -49.93
N ALA A 281 -1.30 -27.05 -50.82
CA ALA A 281 -0.12 -27.76 -51.25
C ALA A 281 0.84 -26.84 -52.00
N GLY A 282 1.81 -26.27 -51.27
CA GLY A 282 2.82 -25.34 -51.83
C GLY A 282 2.90 -23.95 -51.18
N THR A 283 2.06 -23.65 -50.19
CA THR A 283 2.14 -22.37 -49.48
C THR A 283 3.38 -22.30 -48.57
N CYS A 284 4.21 -21.27 -48.78
CA CYS A 284 5.43 -21.07 -47.99
C CYS A 284 5.24 -19.89 -47.02
N PHE A 285 5.54 -20.14 -45.73
CA PHE A 285 5.58 -19.11 -44.67
C PHE A 285 7.03 -18.82 -44.31
N ASP A 286 7.58 -17.77 -44.88
CA ASP A 286 8.96 -17.35 -44.65
C ASP A 286 9.05 -16.35 -43.49
N VAL A 287 9.96 -16.57 -42.56
CA VAL A 287 10.22 -15.63 -41.48
C VAL A 287 11.17 -14.53 -41.97
N VAL A 288 10.66 -13.31 -42.00
CA VAL A 288 11.37 -12.15 -42.56
C VAL A 288 11.44 -11.05 -41.50
N PRO A 289 12.64 -10.50 -41.20
CA PRO A 289 12.74 -9.36 -40.29
C PRO A 289 12.00 -8.13 -40.86
N CYS A 290 11.43 -7.32 -39.96
CA CYS A 290 10.60 -6.16 -40.34
C CYS A 290 11.37 -5.02 -41.07
N ASP A 291 12.70 -5.03 -41.02
CA ASP A 291 13.60 -4.10 -41.70
C ASP A 291 14.08 -4.56 -43.09
N ASN A 292 13.77 -5.81 -43.46
CA ASN A 292 14.09 -6.34 -44.80
C ASN A 292 12.93 -6.08 -45.76
N TYR A 293 12.79 -4.81 -46.17
CA TYR A 293 11.68 -4.36 -47.02
C TYR A 293 11.64 -5.01 -48.40
N ASP A 294 12.82 -5.37 -48.97
CA ASP A 294 12.87 -6.01 -50.28
C ASP A 294 12.29 -7.41 -50.24
N ALA A 295 12.62 -8.20 -49.23
CA ALA A 295 12.01 -9.51 -49.03
C ALA A 295 10.51 -9.43 -48.73
N LEU A 296 10.09 -8.42 -47.97
CA LEU A 296 8.68 -8.19 -47.67
C LEU A 296 7.87 -7.81 -48.92
N ARG A 297 8.39 -6.97 -49.81
CA ARG A 297 7.73 -6.60 -51.07
C ARG A 297 7.56 -7.79 -52.03
N MET A 298 8.46 -8.78 -51.97
CA MET A 298 8.38 -10.00 -52.76
C MET A 298 7.40 -11.04 -52.20
N ALA A 299 6.89 -10.85 -51.00
CA ALA A 299 5.90 -11.70 -50.41
C ALA A 299 4.51 -11.35 -50.94
N GLY A 300 3.69 -12.36 -51.23
CA GLY A 300 2.31 -12.14 -51.67
C GLY A 300 1.41 -11.65 -50.53
N LYS A 301 1.72 -12.05 -49.31
CA LYS A 301 1.04 -11.63 -48.07
C LYS A 301 2.04 -11.39 -46.96
N ILE A 302 1.73 -10.44 -46.06
CA ILE A 302 2.58 -10.09 -44.91
C ILE A 302 1.76 -10.21 -43.63
N VAL A 303 2.21 -11.05 -42.70
CA VAL A 303 1.60 -11.23 -41.37
C VAL A 303 2.57 -10.75 -40.30
N MET A 304 2.16 -9.81 -39.47
CA MET A 304 2.97 -9.32 -38.38
C MET A 304 2.67 -10.04 -37.09
N VAL A 305 3.70 -10.52 -36.40
CA VAL A 305 3.63 -11.22 -35.13
C VAL A 305 3.66 -10.22 -33.97
N LEU A 306 2.66 -10.32 -33.09
CA LEU A 306 2.54 -9.50 -31.89
C LEU A 306 2.66 -10.41 -30.66
N PRO A 307 3.73 -10.30 -29.86
CA PRO A 307 3.87 -11.10 -28.63
C PRO A 307 2.80 -10.75 -27.59
N TYR A 308 2.13 -11.76 -27.06
CA TYR A 308 1.08 -11.59 -26.04
C TYR A 308 1.60 -10.92 -24.77
N GLY A 309 0.96 -9.86 -24.34
CA GLY A 309 1.21 -9.23 -23.05
C GLY A 309 2.63 -8.66 -22.85
N ARG A 310 3.36 -8.40 -23.93
CA ARG A 310 4.62 -7.64 -23.91
C ARG A 310 4.34 -6.17 -24.22
N LYS A 311 5.10 -5.27 -23.57
CA LYS A 311 5.00 -3.82 -23.78
C LYS A 311 5.75 -3.42 -25.05
N ASN A 312 5.22 -3.77 -26.19
CA ASN A 312 5.80 -3.45 -27.50
C ASN A 312 4.75 -2.92 -28.50
N GLY A 313 3.58 -2.53 -28.01
CA GLY A 313 2.53 -2.04 -28.86
C GLY A 313 2.90 -0.75 -29.61
N THR A 314 3.60 0.17 -28.95
CA THR A 314 4.10 1.41 -29.58
C THR A 314 5.19 1.13 -30.62
N GLU A 315 6.06 0.13 -30.36
CA GLU A 315 7.07 -0.33 -31.33
C GLU A 315 6.39 -0.95 -32.56
N ALA A 316 5.38 -1.78 -32.36
CA ALA A 316 4.60 -2.37 -33.43
C ALA A 316 3.89 -1.33 -34.30
N ASP A 317 3.26 -0.31 -33.68
CA ASP A 317 2.66 0.84 -34.39
C ASP A 317 3.69 1.53 -35.31
N ARG A 318 4.88 1.82 -34.75
CA ARG A 318 5.96 2.46 -35.50
C ARG A 318 6.43 1.61 -36.67
N VAL A 319 6.65 0.31 -36.44
CA VAL A 319 7.10 -0.62 -37.49
C VAL A 319 6.07 -0.74 -38.60
N LEU A 320 4.79 -0.89 -38.27
CA LEU A 320 3.72 -0.95 -39.28
C LEU A 320 3.63 0.33 -40.11
N GLU A 321 3.82 1.48 -39.47
CA GLU A 321 3.81 2.77 -40.20
C GLU A 321 5.02 2.90 -41.13
N VAL A 322 6.22 2.53 -40.68
CA VAL A 322 7.44 2.54 -41.53
C VAL A 322 7.28 1.56 -42.69
N MET A 323 6.77 0.34 -42.46
CA MET A 323 6.49 -0.63 -43.50
C MET A 323 5.53 -0.06 -44.55
N ARG A 324 4.46 0.63 -44.13
CA ARG A 324 3.51 1.29 -45.02
C ARG A 324 4.19 2.36 -45.89
N GLN A 325 5.04 3.20 -45.27
CA GLN A 325 5.82 4.22 -46.00
C GLN A 325 6.78 3.61 -47.01
N GLN A 326 7.33 2.41 -46.74
CA GLN A 326 8.18 1.65 -47.65
C GLN A 326 7.42 0.84 -48.70
N GLY A 327 6.10 0.97 -48.78
CA GLY A 327 5.28 0.28 -49.76
C GLY A 327 5.03 -1.21 -49.49
N CYS A 328 5.29 -1.67 -48.25
CA CYS A 328 5.00 -3.02 -47.79
C CYS A 328 4.10 -2.96 -46.57
N SER A 329 2.79 -2.98 -46.76
CA SER A 329 1.81 -2.98 -45.68
C SER A 329 1.55 -4.41 -45.19
N ALA A 330 1.41 -4.59 -43.86
CA ALA A 330 0.93 -5.86 -43.34
C ALA A 330 -0.54 -6.11 -43.73
N ASP A 331 -0.84 -7.31 -44.20
CA ASP A 331 -2.20 -7.74 -44.54
C ASP A 331 -2.96 -8.21 -43.33
N ALA A 332 -2.25 -8.78 -42.34
CA ALA A 332 -2.82 -9.27 -41.11
C ALA A 332 -1.82 -9.21 -39.95
N THR A 333 -2.36 -9.32 -38.73
CA THR A 333 -1.58 -9.52 -37.50
C THR A 333 -1.94 -10.83 -36.85
N VAL A 334 -1.07 -11.38 -35.99
CA VAL A 334 -1.33 -12.57 -35.18
C VAL A 334 -0.73 -12.39 -33.78
N ILE A 335 -1.47 -12.75 -32.76
CA ILE A 335 -0.96 -12.72 -31.39
C ILE A 335 -0.23 -14.02 -31.09
N ALA A 336 1.03 -13.94 -30.71
CA ALA A 336 1.88 -15.09 -30.41
C ALA A 336 1.97 -15.37 -28.91
N ASP A 337 2.16 -16.63 -28.54
CA ASP A 337 2.38 -17.10 -27.16
C ASP A 337 1.27 -16.69 -26.16
N ALA A 338 0.03 -16.67 -26.62
CA ALA A 338 -1.09 -16.32 -25.78
C ALA A 338 -1.33 -17.34 -24.66
N ASP A 339 -1.65 -16.85 -23.46
CA ASP A 339 -2.05 -17.70 -22.35
C ASP A 339 -3.50 -18.16 -22.55
N VAL A 340 -3.66 -19.44 -22.84
CA VAL A 340 -4.94 -20.07 -23.14
C VAL A 340 -5.98 -19.93 -22.02
N LYS A 341 -5.54 -19.78 -20.77
CA LYS A 341 -6.43 -19.57 -19.62
C LYS A 341 -7.25 -18.28 -19.73
N PHE A 342 -6.71 -17.29 -20.43
CA PHE A 342 -7.32 -15.97 -20.57
C PHE A 342 -7.99 -15.73 -21.93
N LEU A 343 -7.88 -16.69 -22.84
CA LEU A 343 -8.53 -16.65 -24.17
C LEU A 343 -9.94 -17.26 -24.20
N ARG A 344 -10.38 -17.90 -23.10
CA ARG A 344 -11.70 -18.53 -23.00
C ARG A 344 -12.83 -17.54 -22.78
#